data_ec4812b9fb252f9bad4b655fd3776151
#
_entry.id   ec4812b9fb252f9bad4b655fd3776151
#
_cell.length_a   1.000
_cell.length_b   1.000
_cell.length_c   1.000
_cell.angle_alpha   90.00
_cell.angle_beta   90.00
_cell.angle_gamma   90.00
#
_symmetry.space_group_name_H-M   'P 1'
#
loop_
_entity.id
_entity.type
_entity.pdbx_description
1 polymer ?
#
loop_
_entity_poly.entity_id
_entity_poly.type
_entity_poly.pdbx_seq_one_letter_code
_entity_poly.pdbx_strand_id
1 'polypeptide(L)'
;MIKVKCKNFEPFALNFERGFVRICPSNMGDEINLIEKSRIMDGVRMKRALSRLASEIVEDNQGAKNLYLVGIRRRGVPIAERLADKIEELEGLRPTFGILDITLYRDDLSTVGANPIVNRTELDADIEDKNIILIDDVLYTGRTIRAALDQLMDFGRPRKVQLAVLIDRGREHRELPIQADFTGKVVPTKNSEIIKVMLKEYDDVEAVGIFERQGE
;
A
#
# COMPACT_ATOMS: atom_id res chain seq x y z
N MET A 1 -30.00 18.12 -13.35
CA MET A 1 -30.10 17.29 -12.14
C MET A 1 -30.49 15.88 -12.58
N ILE A 2 -29.52 15.04 -12.87
CA ILE A 2 -29.74 13.68 -13.38
C ILE A 2 -29.27 12.74 -12.27
N LYS A 3 -30.26 12.04 -11.66
CA LYS A 3 -29.99 10.96 -10.70
C LYS A 3 -29.60 9.72 -11.50
N VAL A 4 -28.33 9.33 -11.47
CA VAL A 4 -27.87 8.05 -11.97
C VAL A 4 -27.98 7.04 -10.82
N LYS A 5 -28.90 6.07 -10.98
CA LYS A 5 -28.99 4.90 -10.10
C LYS A 5 -27.80 3.99 -10.43
N CYS A 6 -26.89 3.80 -9.50
CA CYS A 6 -25.88 2.74 -9.58
C CYS A 6 -26.60 1.39 -9.51
N LYS A 7 -26.70 0.70 -10.64
CA LYS A 7 -27.05 -0.73 -10.73
C LYS A 7 -25.74 -1.48 -10.95
N ASN A 8 -25.55 -2.49 -10.14
CA ASN A 8 -24.46 -3.48 -10.13
C ASN A 8 -23.18 -3.04 -9.41
N PHE A 9 -22.94 -3.73 -8.31
CA PHE A 9 -21.78 -3.65 -7.43
C PHE A 9 -20.52 -4.06 -8.20
N GLU A 10 -19.67 -3.09 -8.54
CA GLU A 10 -18.23 -3.27 -8.61
C GLU A 10 -17.59 -2.23 -7.70
N PRO A 11 -16.63 -2.62 -6.83
CA PRO A 11 -15.99 -1.69 -5.92
C PRO A 11 -15.00 -0.82 -6.69
N PHE A 12 -15.22 0.50 -6.63
CA PHE A 12 -14.32 1.56 -7.08
C PHE A 12 -14.25 1.83 -8.59
N ALA A 13 -15.19 2.60 -9.12
CA ALA A 13 -14.97 3.33 -10.35
C ALA A 13 -14.59 4.79 -10.02
N LEU A 14 -13.41 5.22 -10.48
CA LEU A 14 -13.00 6.62 -10.49
C LEU A 14 -13.54 7.28 -11.78
N ASN A 15 -14.43 8.23 -11.63
CA ASN A 15 -14.92 9.01 -12.78
C ASN A 15 -14.15 10.34 -12.85
N PHE A 16 -13.38 10.54 -13.91
CA PHE A 16 -12.61 11.75 -14.20
C PHE A 16 -13.41 12.68 -15.10
N GLU A 17 -14.19 13.59 -14.54
CA GLU A 17 -14.67 14.75 -15.26
C GLU A 17 -14.26 16.03 -14.51
N ARG A 18 -13.48 16.87 -15.19
CA ARG A 18 -13.09 18.24 -14.77
C ARG A 18 -12.36 18.37 -13.43
N GLY A 19 -11.33 17.54 -13.17
CA GLY A 19 -10.46 17.71 -11.98
C GLY A 19 -11.10 17.29 -10.65
N PHE A 20 -12.25 16.64 -10.67
CA PHE A 20 -12.94 16.12 -9.50
C PHE A 20 -12.85 14.59 -9.47
N VAL A 21 -12.31 14.04 -8.41
CA VAL A 21 -12.34 12.59 -8.13
C VAL A 21 -13.48 12.33 -7.16
N ARG A 22 -14.56 11.68 -7.64
CA ARG A 22 -15.62 11.16 -6.77
C ARG A 22 -15.28 9.73 -6.38
N ILE A 23 -15.20 9.47 -5.10
CA ILE A 23 -14.99 8.13 -4.55
C ILE A 23 -16.31 7.69 -3.92
N CYS A 24 -16.90 6.58 -4.40
CA CYS A 24 -17.93 5.89 -3.67
C CYS A 24 -17.27 4.99 -2.61
N PRO A 25 -17.41 5.26 -1.32
CA PRO A 25 -17.02 4.31 -0.29
C PRO A 25 -17.99 3.13 -0.32
N SER A 26 -17.49 1.92 -0.11
CA SER A 26 -18.26 0.68 -0.06
C SER A 26 -19.16 0.55 1.18
N ASN A 27 -19.34 1.62 1.97
CA ASN A 27 -20.30 1.71 3.07
C ASN A 27 -20.98 3.07 3.04
N MET A 28 -22.29 3.10 3.17
CA MET A 28 -23.17 4.26 3.25
C MET A 28 -22.72 5.20 4.38
N GLY A 29 -21.99 6.26 4.02
CA GLY A 29 -21.60 7.36 4.88
C GLY A 29 -20.85 8.38 4.02
N ASP A 30 -21.35 9.57 3.90
CA ASP A 30 -20.86 10.79 3.29
C ASP A 30 -19.85 10.65 2.13
N GLU A 31 -20.26 11.06 0.93
CA GLU A 31 -19.36 11.24 -0.22
C GLU A 31 -18.27 12.27 0.13
N ILE A 32 -17.08 11.80 0.49
CA ILE A 32 -15.94 12.69 0.72
C ILE A 32 -15.48 13.20 -0.64
N ASN A 33 -15.83 14.43 -0.98
CA ASN A 33 -15.31 15.11 -2.14
C ASN A 33 -13.84 15.48 -1.90
N LEU A 34 -12.93 14.81 -2.59
CA LEU A 34 -11.51 15.10 -2.56
C LEU A 34 -11.09 15.86 -3.81
N ILE A 35 -10.30 16.90 -3.62
CA ILE A 35 -9.70 17.69 -4.70
C ILE A 35 -8.23 17.31 -4.82
N GLU A 36 -7.77 16.96 -6.02
CA GLU A 36 -6.34 16.76 -6.28
C GLU A 36 -5.62 18.11 -6.21
N LYS A 37 -4.78 18.28 -5.19
CA LYS A 37 -3.96 19.49 -4.99
C LYS A 37 -2.70 19.47 -5.84
N SER A 38 -2.04 18.33 -5.90
CA SER A 38 -0.84 18.16 -6.70
C SER A 38 -0.58 16.69 -7.04
N ARG A 39 0.03 16.45 -8.20
CA ARG A 39 0.49 15.13 -8.62
C ARG A 39 1.98 14.97 -8.33
N ILE A 40 2.32 13.95 -7.53
CA ILE A 40 3.68 13.68 -7.04
C ILE A 40 4.46 12.78 -7.99
N MET A 41 3.78 11.73 -8.49
CA MET A 41 4.34 10.76 -9.44
C MET A 41 3.31 10.43 -10.52
N ASP A 42 3.78 10.25 -11.73
CA ASP A 42 3.13 9.55 -12.82
C ASP A 42 3.62 8.09 -12.88
N GLY A 43 3.05 7.27 -13.76
CA GLY A 43 3.43 5.86 -13.90
C GLY A 43 4.90 5.65 -14.26
N VAL A 44 5.51 6.58 -15.03
CA VAL A 44 6.93 6.47 -15.38
C VAL A 44 7.82 6.67 -14.16
N ARG A 45 7.52 7.67 -13.35
CA ARG A 45 8.25 7.95 -12.10
C ARG A 45 8.05 6.83 -11.08
N MET A 46 6.82 6.28 -11.00
CA MET A 46 6.52 5.13 -10.13
C MET A 46 7.34 3.91 -10.54
N LYS A 47 7.37 3.58 -11.82
CA LYS A 47 8.19 2.47 -12.34
C LYS A 47 9.67 2.64 -12.01
N ARG A 48 10.23 3.86 -12.15
CA ARG A 48 11.62 4.15 -11.77
C ARG A 48 11.86 4.01 -10.27
N ALA A 49 10.92 4.46 -9.43
CA ALA A 49 11.02 4.31 -7.98
C ALA A 49 11.02 2.82 -7.58
N LEU A 50 10.14 2.00 -8.17
CA LEU A 50 10.10 0.56 -7.93
C LEU A 50 11.38 -0.15 -8.41
N SER A 51 11.93 0.23 -9.57
CA SER A 51 13.21 -0.35 -10.03
C SER A 51 14.36 -0.03 -9.08
N ARG A 52 14.42 1.19 -8.54
CA ARG A 52 15.42 1.57 -7.54
C ARG A 52 15.24 0.81 -6.23
N LEU A 53 13.99 0.72 -5.73
CA LEU A 53 13.68 -0.07 -4.53
C LEU A 53 14.07 -1.53 -4.66
N ALA A 54 13.81 -2.15 -5.82
CA ALA A 54 14.22 -3.53 -6.09
C ALA A 54 15.74 -3.70 -6.00
N SER A 55 16.51 -2.77 -6.56
CA SER A 55 17.99 -2.79 -6.47
C SER A 55 18.49 -2.61 -5.04
N GLU A 56 17.92 -1.66 -4.28
CA GLU A 56 18.26 -1.42 -2.87
C GLU A 56 17.96 -2.65 -1.99
N ILE A 57 16.81 -3.31 -2.21
CA ILE A 57 16.41 -4.53 -1.49
C ILE A 57 17.39 -5.67 -1.77
N VAL A 58 17.74 -5.89 -3.04
CA VAL A 58 18.68 -6.94 -3.44
C VAL A 58 20.07 -6.69 -2.86
N GLU A 59 20.55 -5.44 -2.93
CA GLU A 59 21.85 -5.04 -2.41
C GLU A 59 21.95 -5.28 -0.90
N ASP A 60 20.98 -4.79 -0.11
CA ASP A 60 20.98 -4.95 1.35
C ASP A 60 20.86 -6.41 1.80
N ASN A 61 20.17 -7.24 1.01
CA ASN A 61 19.95 -8.66 1.31
C ASN A 61 20.95 -9.60 0.63
N GLN A 62 21.94 -9.08 -0.10
CA GLN A 62 22.98 -9.86 -0.80
C GLN A 62 22.39 -10.88 -1.78
N GLY A 63 21.35 -10.49 -2.52
CA GLY A 63 20.67 -11.29 -3.52
C GLY A 63 19.25 -11.70 -3.14
N ALA A 64 18.57 -12.41 -4.04
CA ALA A 64 17.15 -12.75 -3.91
C ALA A 64 16.86 -14.09 -3.21
N LYS A 65 17.87 -14.93 -2.96
CA LYS A 65 17.69 -16.35 -2.56
C LYS A 65 16.85 -16.57 -1.30
N ASN A 66 16.99 -15.70 -0.30
CA ASN A 66 16.29 -15.82 0.99
C ASN A 66 15.20 -14.77 1.17
N LEU A 67 14.88 -14.00 0.12
CA LEU A 67 13.84 -12.99 0.17
C LEU A 67 12.46 -13.61 0.12
N TYR A 68 11.57 -13.07 0.94
CA TYR A 68 10.15 -13.32 0.88
C TYR A 68 9.42 -11.97 0.91
N LEU A 69 8.76 -11.62 -0.17
CA LEU A 69 8.03 -10.37 -0.30
C LEU A 69 6.60 -10.56 0.23
N VAL A 70 6.14 -9.69 1.10
CA VAL A 70 4.79 -9.74 1.68
C VAL A 70 4.08 -8.43 1.42
N GLY A 71 3.08 -8.45 0.53
CA GLY A 71 2.25 -7.28 0.23
C GLY A 71 1.09 -7.15 1.20
N ILE A 72 0.95 -5.98 1.85
CA ILE A 72 -0.21 -5.66 2.68
C ILE A 72 -1.39 -5.33 1.77
N ARG A 73 -2.56 -5.96 2.01
CA ARG A 73 -3.79 -5.62 1.29
C ARG A 73 -4.22 -4.19 1.61
N ARG A 74 -4.69 -3.38 0.62
CA ARG A 74 -4.89 -3.77 -0.80
C ARG A 74 -3.70 -3.40 -1.67
N ARG A 75 -3.21 -2.16 -1.61
CA ARG A 75 -2.26 -1.58 -2.59
C ARG A 75 -0.82 -2.06 -2.42
N GLY A 76 -0.45 -2.56 -1.25
CA GLY A 76 0.84 -3.21 -1.05
C GLY A 76 1.02 -4.47 -1.92
N VAL A 77 -0.08 -5.19 -2.25
CA VAL A 77 -0.01 -6.43 -3.03
C VAL A 77 0.52 -6.21 -4.45
N PRO A 78 -0.09 -5.37 -5.31
CA PRO A 78 0.44 -5.14 -6.67
C PRO A 78 1.83 -4.48 -6.65
N ILE A 79 2.15 -3.67 -5.63
CA ILE A 79 3.50 -3.10 -5.48
C ILE A 79 4.51 -4.22 -5.21
N ALA A 80 4.19 -5.17 -4.33
CA ALA A 80 5.04 -6.31 -4.01
C ALA A 80 5.23 -7.22 -5.22
N GLU A 81 4.19 -7.48 -6.00
CA GLU A 81 4.25 -8.27 -7.22
C GLU A 81 5.18 -7.63 -8.26
N ARG A 82 5.03 -6.32 -8.48
CA ARG A 82 5.92 -5.56 -9.38
C ARG A 82 7.37 -5.51 -8.90
N LEU A 83 7.60 -5.48 -7.57
CA LEU A 83 8.95 -5.60 -7.01
C LEU A 83 9.53 -6.99 -7.23
N ALA A 84 8.72 -8.06 -7.08
CA ALA A 84 9.14 -9.43 -7.38
C ALA A 84 9.58 -9.58 -8.85
N ASP A 85 8.80 -9.02 -9.79
CA ASP A 85 9.16 -9.00 -11.22
C ASP A 85 10.49 -8.28 -11.46
N LYS A 86 10.69 -7.13 -10.80
CA LYS A 86 11.93 -6.35 -10.94
C LYS A 86 13.14 -7.07 -10.34
N ILE A 87 12.98 -7.75 -9.22
CA ILE A 87 14.05 -8.54 -8.61
C ILE A 87 14.39 -9.73 -9.51
N GLU A 88 13.38 -10.39 -10.10
CA GLU A 88 13.61 -11.46 -11.08
C GLU A 88 14.36 -10.97 -12.32
N GLU A 89 14.02 -9.76 -12.84
CA GLU A 89 14.77 -9.13 -13.93
C GLU A 89 16.25 -8.88 -13.57
N LEU A 90 16.57 -8.58 -12.30
CA LEU A 90 17.92 -8.27 -11.83
C LEU A 90 18.75 -9.52 -11.50
N GLU A 91 18.15 -10.50 -10.82
CA GLU A 91 18.84 -11.64 -10.22
C GLU A 91 18.62 -12.96 -10.97
N GLY A 92 17.67 -12.98 -11.93
CA GLY A 92 17.26 -14.23 -12.60
C GLY A 92 16.51 -15.19 -11.68
N LEU A 93 16.16 -14.77 -10.47
CA LEU A 93 15.43 -15.54 -9.46
C LEU A 93 14.28 -14.72 -8.92
N ARG A 94 13.04 -15.21 -9.08
CA ARG A 94 11.86 -14.60 -8.50
C ARG A 94 11.81 -14.91 -7.00
N PRO A 95 11.75 -13.89 -6.11
CA PRO A 95 11.58 -14.14 -4.68
C PRO A 95 10.19 -14.73 -4.39
N THR A 96 10.09 -15.47 -3.30
CA THR A 96 8.79 -15.94 -2.78
C THR A 96 7.92 -14.73 -2.48
N PHE A 97 6.61 -14.85 -2.74
CA PHE A 97 5.65 -13.78 -2.58
C PHE A 97 4.45 -14.26 -1.75
N GLY A 98 3.92 -13.39 -0.91
CA GLY A 98 2.73 -13.64 -0.10
C GLY A 98 1.87 -12.39 0.10
N ILE A 99 0.65 -12.59 0.57
CA ILE A 99 -0.37 -11.55 0.77
C ILE A 99 -0.81 -11.57 2.23
N LEU A 100 -0.79 -10.40 2.87
CA LEU A 100 -1.21 -10.22 4.25
C LEU A 100 -2.47 -9.34 4.32
N ASP A 101 -3.54 -9.86 4.91
CA ASP A 101 -4.76 -9.09 5.19
C ASP A 101 -4.82 -8.75 6.68
N ILE A 102 -4.60 -7.50 7.00
CA ILE A 102 -4.54 -7.00 8.38
C ILE A 102 -5.89 -6.57 8.95
N THR A 103 -7.00 -6.85 8.26
CA THR A 103 -8.32 -6.34 8.63
C THR A 103 -8.69 -6.64 10.09
N LEU A 104 -8.37 -7.84 10.59
CA LEU A 104 -8.66 -8.25 11.97
C LEU A 104 -7.68 -7.72 13.04
N TYR A 105 -6.52 -7.20 12.61
CA TYR A 105 -5.45 -6.73 13.52
C TYR A 105 -5.42 -5.21 13.67
N ARG A 106 -6.31 -4.51 12.95
CA ARG A 106 -6.44 -3.06 13.02
C ARG A 106 -7.12 -2.64 14.32
N ASP A 107 -6.58 -1.62 14.97
CA ASP A 107 -7.12 -1.04 16.20
C ASP A 107 -8.32 -0.12 15.98
N ASP A 108 -8.64 0.22 14.71
CA ASP A 108 -9.81 1.01 14.33
C ASP A 108 -11.02 0.15 13.87
N LEU A 109 -11.02 -1.16 14.13
CA LEU A 109 -12.11 -2.08 13.77
C LEU A 109 -13.49 -1.64 14.27
N SER A 110 -13.57 -0.98 15.44
CA SER A 110 -14.81 -0.47 16.00
C SER A 110 -15.46 0.63 15.15
N THR A 111 -14.71 1.29 14.26
CA THR A 111 -15.19 2.33 13.35
C THR A 111 -15.49 1.80 11.95
N VAL A 112 -15.02 0.60 11.62
CA VAL A 112 -15.23 -0.09 10.34
C VAL A 112 -16.46 -1.00 10.50
N GLY A 113 -17.68 -0.48 10.42
CA GLY A 113 -18.99 -1.18 10.36
C GLY A 113 -19.10 -2.59 10.95
N ALA A 114 -20.32 -3.05 11.23
CA ALA A 114 -20.60 -4.30 11.96
C ALA A 114 -20.13 -5.62 11.29
N ASN A 115 -19.72 -5.59 10.00
CA ASN A 115 -19.23 -6.76 9.27
C ASN A 115 -18.05 -6.37 8.35
N PRO A 116 -16.81 -6.34 8.84
CA PRO A 116 -15.65 -6.13 7.97
C PRO A 116 -15.51 -7.31 7.00
N ILE A 117 -15.27 -7.02 5.72
CA ILE A 117 -14.94 -8.06 4.74
C ILE A 117 -13.49 -8.47 5.00
N VAL A 118 -13.31 -9.63 5.61
CA VAL A 118 -12.00 -10.25 5.84
C VAL A 118 -11.64 -11.07 4.62
N ASN A 119 -10.57 -10.73 3.95
CA ASN A 119 -10.01 -11.56 2.89
C ASN A 119 -9.01 -12.55 3.50
N ARG A 120 -8.65 -13.57 2.74
CA ARG A 120 -7.69 -14.56 3.22
C ARG A 120 -6.27 -14.00 3.17
N THR A 121 -5.50 -14.19 4.26
CA THR A 121 -4.04 -14.09 4.24
C THR A 121 -3.49 -15.30 3.49
N GLU A 122 -2.60 -15.07 2.53
CA GLU A 122 -2.01 -16.08 1.67
C GLU A 122 -0.48 -16.01 1.82
N LEU A 123 0.02 -16.79 2.80
CA LEU A 123 1.45 -17.00 3.03
C LEU A 123 1.72 -18.48 2.75
N ASP A 124 1.93 -18.81 1.48
CA ASP A 124 2.00 -20.21 1.00
C ASP A 124 3.35 -20.89 1.32
N ALA A 125 4.32 -20.16 1.83
CA ALA A 125 5.63 -20.70 2.17
C ALA A 125 5.95 -20.46 3.63
N ASP A 126 6.78 -21.33 4.17
CA ASP A 126 7.38 -21.18 5.49
C ASP A 126 8.20 -19.88 5.53
N ILE A 127 7.87 -19.01 6.50
CA ILE A 127 8.56 -17.74 6.72
C ILE A 127 9.77 -17.89 7.66
N GLU A 128 9.98 -19.10 8.23
CA GLU A 128 11.06 -19.38 9.16
C GLU A 128 12.42 -19.11 8.49
N ASP A 129 13.29 -18.40 9.20
CA ASP A 129 14.63 -18.00 8.73
C ASP A 129 14.68 -17.20 7.39
N LYS A 130 13.53 -16.71 6.90
CA LYS A 130 13.47 -15.85 5.71
C LYS A 130 13.73 -14.38 6.04
N ASN A 131 14.26 -13.65 5.07
CA ASN A 131 14.29 -12.19 5.08
C ASN A 131 12.99 -11.69 4.48
N ILE A 132 12.08 -11.23 5.32
CA ILE A 132 10.78 -10.72 4.91
C ILE A 132 10.91 -9.24 4.51
N ILE A 133 10.41 -8.90 3.34
CA ILE A 133 10.19 -7.50 2.95
C ILE A 133 8.70 -7.26 3.00
N LEU A 134 8.25 -6.55 4.05
CA LEU A 134 6.87 -6.11 4.19
C LEU A 134 6.65 -4.88 3.31
N ILE A 135 5.59 -4.89 2.48
CA ILE A 135 5.41 -3.89 1.43
C ILE A 135 4.04 -3.23 1.57
N ASP A 136 4.05 -1.89 1.61
CA ASP A 136 2.84 -1.08 1.62
C ASP A 136 2.96 0.11 0.65
N ASP A 137 1.85 0.77 0.36
CA ASP A 137 1.82 1.92 -0.55
C ASP A 137 2.23 3.22 0.16
N VAL A 138 1.69 3.49 1.36
CA VAL A 138 1.92 4.75 2.10
C VAL A 138 2.21 4.49 3.57
N LEU A 139 3.37 4.89 4.04
CA LEU A 139 3.69 4.93 5.45
C LEU A 139 3.25 6.29 6.04
N TYR A 140 2.30 6.24 6.98
CA TYR A 140 1.75 7.41 7.67
C TYR A 140 2.02 7.34 9.18
N THR A 141 1.08 6.86 9.98
CA THR A 141 1.23 6.79 11.45
C THR A 141 2.04 5.57 11.93
N GLY A 142 2.13 4.53 11.11
CA GLY A 142 2.74 3.24 11.42
C GLY A 142 1.75 2.18 11.94
N ARG A 143 0.47 2.53 12.19
CA ARG A 143 -0.52 1.58 12.73
C ARG A 143 -0.77 0.38 11.82
N THR A 144 -0.85 0.59 10.51
CA THR A 144 -0.94 -0.47 9.50
C THR A 144 0.21 -1.47 9.64
N ILE A 145 1.43 -0.94 9.74
CA ILE A 145 2.64 -1.77 9.82
C ILE A 145 2.71 -2.53 11.14
N ARG A 146 2.30 -1.91 12.27
CA ARG A 146 2.18 -2.61 13.54
C ARG A 146 1.24 -3.81 13.44
N ALA A 147 0.03 -3.60 12.90
CA ALA A 147 -0.94 -4.67 12.70
C ALA A 147 -0.39 -5.80 11.81
N ALA A 148 0.35 -5.43 10.75
CA ALA A 148 0.98 -6.40 9.86
C ALA A 148 2.09 -7.20 10.56
N LEU A 149 2.90 -6.55 11.42
CA LEU A 149 3.93 -7.23 12.19
C LEU A 149 3.31 -8.20 13.21
N ASP A 150 2.28 -7.76 13.94
CA ASP A 150 1.57 -8.61 14.91
C ASP A 150 1.05 -9.88 14.21
N GLN A 151 0.36 -9.73 13.07
CA GLN A 151 -0.16 -10.87 12.32
C GLN A 151 0.94 -11.75 11.71
N LEU A 152 2.02 -11.14 11.18
CA LEU A 152 3.12 -11.90 10.56
C LEU A 152 3.77 -12.85 11.56
N MET A 153 3.91 -12.45 12.82
CA MET A 153 4.51 -13.26 13.88
C MET A 153 3.67 -14.47 14.26
N ASP A 154 2.37 -14.51 13.95
CA ASP A 154 1.52 -15.69 14.15
C ASP A 154 1.84 -16.82 13.15
N PHE A 155 2.50 -16.50 12.03
CA PHE A 155 2.86 -17.47 10.98
C PHE A 155 4.25 -18.09 11.15
N GLY A 156 5.09 -17.56 12.04
CA GLY A 156 6.42 -18.11 12.31
C GLY A 156 7.43 -17.05 12.72
N ARG A 157 8.70 -17.44 12.77
CA ARG A 157 9.80 -16.58 13.19
C ARG A 157 10.74 -16.26 12.02
N PRO A 158 10.52 -15.16 11.31
CA PRO A 158 11.43 -14.73 10.24
C PRO A 158 12.81 -14.37 10.83
N ARG A 159 13.84 -14.49 10.02
CA ARG A 159 15.19 -14.07 10.38
C ARG A 159 15.28 -12.56 10.53
N LYS A 160 14.64 -11.82 9.62
CA LYS A 160 14.62 -10.36 9.56
C LYS A 160 13.31 -9.91 8.93
N VAL A 161 12.75 -8.80 9.41
CA VAL A 161 11.64 -8.11 8.74
C VAL A 161 12.09 -6.70 8.43
N GLN A 162 11.95 -6.30 7.17
CA GLN A 162 12.23 -4.97 6.66
C GLN A 162 10.98 -4.39 6.02
N LEU A 163 10.87 -3.08 6.04
CA LEU A 163 9.72 -2.36 5.49
C LEU A 163 10.10 -1.61 4.22
N ALA A 164 9.39 -1.88 3.13
CA ALA A 164 9.47 -1.13 1.89
C ALA A 164 8.15 -0.39 1.62
N VAL A 165 8.20 0.91 1.34
CA VAL A 165 7.02 1.70 1.01
C VAL A 165 7.24 2.56 -0.22
N LEU A 166 6.20 2.73 -1.03
CA LEU A 166 6.30 3.62 -2.18
C LEU A 166 6.39 5.08 -1.73
N ILE A 167 5.59 5.49 -0.75
CA ILE A 167 5.57 6.85 -0.20
C ILE A 167 5.71 6.81 1.32
N ASP A 168 6.59 7.66 1.83
CA ASP A 168 6.70 7.98 3.26
C ASP A 168 6.25 9.43 3.48
N ARG A 169 5.26 9.68 4.34
CA ARG A 169 4.72 11.01 4.65
C ARG A 169 5.59 11.84 5.59
N GLY A 170 6.72 11.30 6.05
CA GLY A 170 7.62 11.97 6.98
C GLY A 170 7.43 11.53 8.43
N ARG A 171 8.43 11.86 9.25
CA ARG A 171 8.49 11.41 10.66
C ARG A 171 7.51 12.15 11.57
N GLU A 172 7.12 13.37 11.22
CA GLU A 172 6.20 14.21 11.98
C GLU A 172 4.82 13.61 12.20
N HIS A 173 4.44 12.66 11.36
CA HIS A 173 3.16 11.97 11.44
C HIS A 173 3.23 10.62 12.16
N ARG A 174 4.43 10.16 12.55
CA ARG A 174 4.58 8.86 13.20
C ARG A 174 4.01 8.88 14.61
N GLU A 175 3.09 7.98 14.88
CA GLU A 175 2.58 7.70 16.22
C GLU A 175 3.31 6.53 16.89
N LEU A 176 3.99 5.70 16.09
CA LEU A 176 4.74 4.53 16.53
C LEU A 176 6.19 4.62 16.04
N PRO A 177 7.16 3.99 16.74
CA PRO A 177 8.58 4.01 16.38
C PRO A 177 8.87 3.10 15.17
N ILE A 178 8.13 3.29 14.08
CA ILE A 178 8.24 2.53 12.84
C ILE A 178 8.84 3.42 11.76
N GLN A 179 9.84 2.89 11.07
CA GLN A 179 10.52 3.55 9.96
C GLN A 179 10.68 2.56 8.80
N ALA A 180 10.54 3.03 7.56
CA ALA A 180 10.82 2.22 6.39
C ALA A 180 12.34 2.08 6.18
N ASP A 181 12.77 0.86 5.83
CA ASP A 181 14.14 0.57 5.41
C ASP A 181 14.34 1.04 3.96
N PHE A 182 13.31 0.85 3.12
CA PHE A 182 13.33 1.22 1.72
C PHE A 182 12.17 2.15 1.40
N THR A 183 12.46 3.34 0.86
CA THR A 183 11.44 4.36 0.57
C THR A 183 11.51 4.83 -0.87
N GLY A 184 10.40 4.70 -1.59
CA GLY A 184 10.29 5.19 -2.96
C GLY A 184 10.43 6.71 -3.04
N LYS A 185 9.68 7.44 -2.20
CA LYS A 185 9.78 8.89 -2.05
C LYS A 185 9.28 9.36 -0.70
N VAL A 186 10.02 10.27 -0.06
CA VAL A 186 9.52 11.00 1.12
C VAL A 186 8.73 12.21 0.64
N VAL A 187 7.51 12.38 1.16
CA VAL A 187 6.58 13.45 0.79
C VAL A 187 5.95 14.02 2.06
N PRO A 188 6.59 15.02 2.68
CA PRO A 188 5.99 15.71 3.82
C PRO A 188 4.64 16.33 3.44
N THR A 189 3.64 16.13 4.29
CA THR A 189 2.26 16.60 4.06
C THR A 189 1.71 17.22 5.34
N LYS A 190 0.63 18.00 5.20
CA LYS A 190 -0.15 18.48 6.33
C LYS A 190 -1.09 17.38 6.85
N ASN A 191 -1.62 17.53 8.07
CA ASN A 191 -2.60 16.59 8.65
C ASN A 191 -3.91 16.54 7.85
N SER A 192 -4.33 17.65 7.25
CA SER A 192 -5.51 17.74 6.38
C SER A 192 -5.31 17.11 5.00
N GLU A 193 -4.07 16.87 4.58
CA GLU A 193 -3.74 16.32 3.27
C GLU A 193 -3.76 14.79 3.29
N ILE A 194 -4.23 14.22 2.21
CA ILE A 194 -4.32 12.76 2.01
C ILE A 194 -3.46 12.39 0.80
N ILE A 195 -2.54 11.44 0.96
CA ILE A 195 -1.84 10.84 -0.18
C ILE A 195 -2.67 9.67 -0.70
N LYS A 196 -2.85 9.62 -2.03
CA LYS A 196 -3.43 8.47 -2.71
C LYS A 196 -2.44 7.92 -3.73
N VAL A 197 -2.18 6.65 -3.61
CA VAL A 197 -1.49 5.86 -4.62
C VAL A 197 -2.57 5.21 -5.49
N MET A 198 -2.62 5.59 -6.76
CA MET A 198 -3.54 5.06 -7.76
C MET A 198 -2.77 4.06 -8.62
N LEU A 199 -3.30 2.86 -8.73
CA LEU A 199 -2.70 1.73 -9.45
C LEU A 199 -3.69 1.21 -10.48
N LYS A 200 -3.19 0.81 -11.66
CA LYS A 200 -4.04 0.32 -12.76
C LYS A 200 -4.94 -0.85 -12.36
N GLU A 201 -4.49 -1.66 -11.40
CA GLU A 201 -5.22 -2.82 -10.91
C GLU A 201 -6.51 -2.44 -10.16
N TYR A 202 -6.63 -1.18 -9.70
CA TYR A 202 -7.77 -0.71 -8.91
C TYR A 202 -8.38 0.60 -9.40
N ASP A 203 -7.60 1.45 -10.06
CA ASP A 203 -7.96 2.85 -10.28
C ASP A 203 -7.93 3.26 -11.78
N ASP A 204 -7.67 2.33 -12.70
CA ASP A 204 -7.48 2.55 -14.15
C ASP A 204 -6.37 3.56 -14.54
N VAL A 205 -5.75 4.19 -13.56
CA VAL A 205 -4.66 5.15 -13.71
C VAL A 205 -3.47 4.78 -12.84
N GLU A 206 -2.30 5.28 -13.19
CA GLU A 206 -1.07 5.06 -12.47
C GLU A 206 -0.47 6.40 -12.07
N ALA A 207 -0.69 6.78 -10.80
CA ALA A 207 -0.21 8.06 -10.28
C ALA A 207 -0.17 8.06 -8.74
N VAL A 208 0.57 9.01 -8.18
CA VAL A 208 0.50 9.39 -6.77
C VAL A 208 0.13 10.86 -6.69
N GLY A 209 -0.92 11.19 -5.94
CA GLY A 209 -1.39 12.55 -5.75
C GLY A 209 -1.58 12.91 -4.27
N ILE A 210 -1.50 14.22 -3.98
CA ILE A 210 -1.95 14.82 -2.74
C ILE A 210 -3.36 15.35 -2.96
N PHE A 211 -4.26 15.03 -2.02
CA PHE A 211 -5.66 15.44 -2.04
C PHE A 211 -6.00 16.18 -0.74
N GLU A 212 -6.96 17.07 -0.81
CA GLU A 212 -7.56 17.74 0.34
C GLU A 212 -9.08 17.50 0.35
N ARG A 213 -9.69 17.49 1.54
CA ARG A 213 -11.15 17.44 1.68
C ARG A 213 -11.74 18.79 1.27
N GLN A 214 -12.82 18.76 0.51
CA GLN A 214 -13.55 19.98 0.15
C GLN A 214 -14.37 20.43 1.36
N GLY A 215 -14.03 21.59 1.94
CA GLY A 215 -14.85 22.21 3.01
C GLY A 215 -14.22 22.25 4.41
N GLU A 216 -12.93 21.97 4.54
CA GLU A 216 -12.16 22.31 5.76
C GLU A 216 -11.26 23.53 5.54
#